data_ba23a54267b5935616e8ab450e324bd9
#
_entry.id   ba23a54267b5935616e8ab450e324bd9
#
_cell.length_a   1.000
_cell.length_b   1.000
_cell.length_c   1.000
_cell.angle_alpha   90.00
_cell.angle_beta   90.00
_cell.angle_gamma   90.00
#
_symmetry.space_group_name_H-M   'P 1'
#
loop_
_entity.id
_entity.type
_entity.pdbx_description
1 polymer ?
#
loop_
_entity_poly.entity_id
_entity_poly.type
_entity_poly.pdbx_seq_one_letter_code
_entity_poly.pdbx_strand_id
1 'polypeptide(L)'
;TAYDLSILAARVIADFPQFYKIDSVKSFTYNKITQQNRNRLLWLDPTVDGMKTGHTEGGGYSMIASAKRPNGNYQRRLISVVVGTNSDQTRTQESQKLLNWGFQNFDTIKLYSKGQAIQTPQVFKGSQGTVKIGFTSDVMVTVPKGVAGKLKPVLERKDPLVAPLPLNSRVGTLKMVVDGKPLLQLPVVALEEVSEASIFGRTWDSMRL
;
A
#
# COMPACT_ATOMS: atom_id res chain seq x y z
N THR A 1 -1.83 13.77 15.02
CA THR A 1 -0.50 13.19 15.29
C THR A 1 0.32 13.08 14.01
N ALA A 2 1.64 12.79 14.11
CA ALA A 2 2.48 12.51 12.95
C ALA A 2 1.96 11.29 12.15
N TYR A 3 1.37 10.32 12.83
CA TYR A 3 0.75 9.15 12.22
C TYR A 3 -0.45 9.55 11.35
N ASP A 4 -1.37 10.35 11.87
CA ASP A 4 -2.55 10.80 11.12
C ASP A 4 -2.15 11.63 9.89
N LEU A 5 -1.12 12.47 10.03
CA LEU A 5 -0.56 13.23 8.91
C LEU A 5 0.05 12.33 7.84
N SER A 6 0.67 11.21 8.22
CA SER A 6 1.21 10.25 7.26
C SER A 6 0.11 9.56 6.45
N ILE A 7 -1.01 9.20 7.10
CA ILE A 7 -2.19 8.63 6.44
C ILE A 7 -2.80 9.65 5.47
N LEU A 8 -3.01 10.89 5.94
CA LEU A 8 -3.55 11.96 5.10
C LEU A 8 -2.68 12.21 3.87
N ALA A 9 -1.35 12.29 4.06
CA ALA A 9 -0.40 12.46 2.97
C ALA A 9 -0.47 11.32 1.94
N ALA A 10 -0.52 10.08 2.41
CA ALA A 10 -0.67 8.92 1.54
C ALA A 10 -1.97 8.97 0.72
N ARG A 11 -3.08 9.40 1.34
CA ARG A 11 -4.38 9.56 0.66
C ARG A 11 -4.36 10.69 -0.37
N VAL A 12 -3.75 11.84 -0.04
CA VAL A 12 -3.61 12.95 -1.01
C VAL A 12 -2.83 12.51 -2.25
N ILE A 13 -1.74 11.77 -2.06
CA ILE A 13 -0.94 11.25 -3.18
C ILE A 13 -1.74 10.25 -4.02
N ALA A 14 -2.50 9.36 -3.38
CA ALA A 14 -3.24 8.31 -4.06
C ALA A 14 -4.52 8.81 -4.74
N ASP A 15 -5.29 9.67 -4.06
CA ASP A 15 -6.63 10.08 -4.49
C ASP A 15 -6.61 11.33 -5.37
N PHE A 16 -5.60 12.19 -5.21
CA PHE A 16 -5.49 13.49 -5.89
C PHE A 16 -4.13 13.69 -6.58
N PRO A 17 -3.64 12.72 -7.38
CA PRO A 17 -2.30 12.79 -7.98
C PRO A 17 -2.11 14.00 -8.90
N GLN A 18 -3.18 14.53 -9.52
CA GLN A 18 -3.14 15.71 -10.36
C GLN A 18 -2.83 16.99 -9.56
N PHE A 19 -3.35 17.09 -8.33
CA PHE A 19 -3.07 18.23 -7.42
C PHE A 19 -1.74 18.06 -6.72
N TYR A 20 -1.38 16.82 -6.35
CA TYR A 20 -0.10 16.52 -5.70
C TYR A 20 1.11 16.99 -6.52
N LYS A 21 1.02 17.00 -7.85
CA LYS A 21 2.09 17.50 -8.72
C LYS A 21 2.47 18.96 -8.43
N ILE A 22 1.56 19.76 -7.87
CA ILE A 22 1.79 21.16 -7.52
C ILE A 22 2.83 21.26 -6.39
N ASP A 23 2.87 20.29 -5.48
CA ASP A 23 3.80 20.27 -4.35
C ASP A 23 5.27 20.14 -4.77
N SER A 24 5.54 19.65 -5.98
CA SER A 24 6.89 19.55 -6.56
C SER A 24 7.37 20.82 -7.25
N VAL A 25 6.51 21.84 -7.41
CA VAL A 25 6.86 23.10 -8.06
C VAL A 25 7.84 23.87 -7.17
N LYS A 26 9.05 24.12 -7.67
CA LYS A 26 10.14 24.75 -6.89
C LYS A 26 9.92 26.24 -6.68
N SER A 27 9.38 26.94 -7.68
CA SER A 27 9.09 28.38 -7.60
C SER A 27 7.84 28.72 -8.39
N PHE A 28 7.13 29.74 -7.95
CA PHE A 28 5.93 30.24 -8.61
C PHE A 28 5.94 31.76 -8.64
N THR A 29 5.68 32.32 -9.82
CA THR A 29 5.60 33.78 -10.01
C THR A 29 4.16 34.18 -10.29
N TYR A 30 3.65 35.09 -9.47
CA TYR A 30 2.35 35.72 -9.66
C TYR A 30 2.47 37.21 -9.43
N ASN A 31 1.86 38.01 -10.26
CA ASN A 31 1.90 39.47 -10.20
C ASN A 31 3.32 40.02 -10.03
N LYS A 32 4.28 39.53 -10.82
CA LYS A 32 5.73 39.87 -10.76
C LYS A 32 6.45 39.53 -9.45
N ILE A 33 5.79 38.84 -8.52
CA ILE A 33 6.38 38.37 -7.25
C ILE A 33 6.69 36.90 -7.39
N THR A 34 7.99 36.54 -7.31
CA THR A 34 8.44 35.15 -7.32
C THR A 34 8.59 34.65 -5.89
N GLN A 35 7.92 33.56 -5.57
CA GLN A 35 8.05 32.85 -4.30
C GLN A 35 8.65 31.47 -4.51
N GLN A 36 9.54 31.09 -3.62
CA GLN A 36 10.15 29.77 -3.61
C GLN A 36 9.36 28.80 -2.72
N ASN A 37 9.30 27.54 -3.12
CA ASN A 37 8.75 26.51 -2.27
C ASN A 37 9.57 26.43 -0.97
N ARG A 38 8.90 26.32 0.16
CA ARG A 38 9.57 26.23 1.47
C ARG A 38 10.09 24.84 1.78
N ASN A 39 9.77 23.84 0.96
CA ASN A 39 10.32 22.50 1.04
C ASN A 39 11.72 22.47 0.39
N ARG A 40 12.76 22.67 1.17
CA ARG A 40 14.14 22.71 0.67
C ARG A 40 14.63 21.37 0.12
N LEU A 41 14.00 20.25 0.50
CA LEU A 41 14.38 18.94 -0.02
C LEU A 41 14.19 18.82 -1.53
N LEU A 42 13.29 19.61 -2.15
CA LEU A 42 13.13 19.63 -3.60
C LEU A 42 14.40 20.02 -4.35
N TRP A 43 15.34 20.73 -3.72
CA TRP A 43 16.65 21.08 -4.31
C TRP A 43 17.76 20.15 -3.87
N LEU A 44 17.67 19.59 -2.64
CA LEU A 44 18.73 18.79 -2.03
C LEU A 44 18.65 17.31 -2.43
N ASP A 45 17.46 16.80 -2.74
CA ASP A 45 17.23 15.40 -3.13
C ASP A 45 16.30 15.34 -4.35
N PRO A 46 16.81 15.00 -5.53
CA PRO A 46 16.02 14.94 -6.77
C PRO A 46 14.92 13.87 -6.75
N THR A 47 14.94 12.97 -5.77
CA THR A 47 13.91 11.93 -5.58
C THR A 47 12.70 12.44 -4.79
N VAL A 48 12.83 13.62 -4.15
CA VAL A 48 11.73 14.27 -3.40
C VAL A 48 10.80 15.00 -4.36
N ASP A 49 9.49 14.76 -4.23
CA ASP A 49 8.46 15.33 -5.09
C ASP A 49 7.31 16.03 -4.31
N GLY A 50 7.52 16.29 -3.03
CA GLY A 50 6.54 16.96 -2.15
C GLY A 50 6.99 16.89 -0.69
N MET A 51 6.25 17.39 0.29
CA MET A 51 4.84 17.73 0.17
C MET A 51 4.56 19.11 0.82
N LYS A 52 4.39 19.15 2.14
CA LYS A 52 3.91 20.32 2.87
C LYS A 52 4.82 20.71 4.02
N THR A 53 5.05 22.02 4.16
CA THR A 53 5.74 22.60 5.33
C THR A 53 4.76 23.40 6.19
N GLY A 54 5.02 23.46 7.47
CA GLY A 54 4.27 24.27 8.43
C GLY A 54 5.21 24.94 9.45
N HIS A 55 4.75 26.04 10.02
CA HIS A 55 5.39 26.70 11.16
C HIS A 55 4.33 27.46 11.96
N THR A 56 4.40 27.33 13.27
CA THR A 56 3.70 28.19 14.23
C THR A 56 4.62 28.44 15.41
N GLU A 57 4.44 29.54 16.14
CA GLU A 57 5.27 29.87 17.30
C GLU A 57 5.24 28.79 18.38
N GLY A 58 4.05 28.26 18.70
CA GLY A 58 3.90 27.19 19.70
C GLY A 58 4.20 25.78 19.20
N GLY A 59 4.07 25.54 17.89
CA GLY A 59 4.23 24.20 17.28
C GLY A 59 5.57 23.97 16.57
N GLY A 60 6.43 24.98 16.50
CA GLY A 60 7.72 24.89 15.81
C GLY A 60 7.61 24.67 14.31
N TYR A 61 8.70 24.20 13.71
CA TYR A 61 8.78 23.91 12.27
C TYR A 61 8.45 22.46 11.99
N SER A 62 7.60 22.24 11.01
CA SER A 62 7.10 20.93 10.63
C SER A 62 7.22 20.70 9.13
N MET A 63 7.40 19.44 8.70
CA MET A 63 7.47 19.03 7.30
C MET A 63 6.90 17.64 7.11
N ILE A 64 6.07 17.51 6.08
CA ILE A 64 5.76 16.24 5.44
C ILE A 64 6.58 16.21 4.16
N ALA A 65 7.46 15.23 3.99
CA ALA A 65 8.21 15.06 2.76
C ALA A 65 7.91 13.69 2.14
N SER A 66 7.92 13.63 0.83
CA SER A 66 7.71 12.40 0.07
C SER A 66 8.79 12.25 -0.98
N ALA A 67 9.34 11.04 -1.10
CA ALA A 67 10.36 10.71 -2.08
C ALA A 67 10.04 9.41 -2.80
N LYS A 68 10.41 9.34 -4.09
CA LYS A 68 10.35 8.12 -4.91
C LYS A 68 11.75 7.69 -5.31
N ARG A 69 12.09 6.43 -5.03
CA ARG A 69 13.37 5.85 -5.47
C ARG A 69 13.14 4.54 -6.21
N PRO A 70 14.00 4.20 -7.21
CA PRO A 70 13.96 2.91 -7.87
C PRO A 70 14.06 1.74 -6.88
N ASN A 71 13.31 0.68 -7.14
CA ASN A 71 13.36 -0.57 -6.38
C ASN A 71 13.08 -1.74 -7.34
N GLY A 72 14.13 -2.21 -8.01
CA GLY A 72 13.98 -3.15 -9.13
C GLY A 72 13.15 -2.56 -10.27
N ASN A 73 12.09 -3.25 -10.66
CA ASN A 73 11.22 -2.85 -11.77
C ASN A 73 10.08 -1.87 -11.40
N TYR A 74 10.07 -1.36 -10.19
CA TYR A 74 9.05 -0.41 -9.71
C TYR A 74 9.66 0.74 -8.91
N GLN A 75 8.86 1.76 -8.64
CA GLN A 75 9.25 2.90 -7.82
C GLN A 75 8.71 2.70 -6.41
N ARG A 76 9.59 2.79 -5.42
CA ARG A 76 9.20 2.81 -4.01
C ARG A 76 9.03 4.24 -3.53
N ARG A 77 7.89 4.55 -2.92
CA ARG A 77 7.62 5.82 -2.28
C ARG A 77 7.72 5.68 -0.77
N LEU A 78 8.38 6.64 -0.12
CA LEU A 78 8.31 6.83 1.32
C LEU A 78 7.81 8.24 1.63
N ILE A 79 7.14 8.35 2.77
CA ILE A 79 6.66 9.61 3.33
C ILE A 79 7.28 9.74 4.70
N SER A 80 7.91 10.89 4.98
CA SER A 80 8.38 11.26 6.32
C SER A 80 7.52 12.38 6.87
N VAL A 81 7.24 12.33 8.17
CA VAL A 81 6.52 13.37 8.90
C VAL A 81 7.37 13.79 10.08
N VAL A 82 7.81 15.03 10.08
CA VAL A 82 8.61 15.64 11.13
C VAL A 82 7.84 16.85 11.65
N VAL A 83 7.65 16.93 12.96
CA VAL A 83 6.89 17.99 13.61
C VAL A 83 7.65 18.60 14.78
N GLY A 84 7.47 19.89 15.03
CA GLY A 84 7.96 20.53 16.24
C GLY A 84 9.47 20.76 16.30
N THR A 85 10.16 20.91 15.19
CA THR A 85 11.59 21.24 15.21
C THR A 85 11.85 22.73 15.45
N ASN A 86 13.07 23.05 15.86
CA ASN A 86 13.45 24.41 16.25
C ASN A 86 13.72 25.35 15.06
N SER A 87 13.90 24.81 13.84
CA SER A 87 14.21 25.62 12.65
C SER A 87 13.79 24.97 11.34
N ASP A 88 13.71 25.79 10.29
CA ASP A 88 13.53 25.34 8.90
C ASP A 88 14.65 24.36 8.46
N GLN A 89 15.89 24.65 8.86
CA GLN A 89 17.02 23.79 8.56
C GLN A 89 16.89 22.43 9.25
N THR A 90 16.51 22.41 10.52
CA THR A 90 16.36 21.16 11.30
C THR A 90 15.25 20.30 10.74
N ARG A 91 14.06 20.84 10.44
CA ARG A 91 12.98 20.03 9.82
C ARG A 91 13.41 19.42 8.50
N THR A 92 14.20 20.14 7.69
CA THR A 92 14.72 19.66 6.41
C THR A 92 15.69 18.49 6.62
N GLN A 93 16.67 18.66 7.53
CA GLN A 93 17.67 17.63 7.83
C GLN A 93 17.05 16.37 8.43
N GLU A 94 16.14 16.52 9.39
CA GLU A 94 15.50 15.37 10.04
C GLU A 94 14.57 14.63 9.07
N SER A 95 13.86 15.34 8.19
CA SER A 95 13.06 14.70 7.14
C SER A 95 13.93 13.90 6.15
N GLN A 96 15.09 14.44 5.76
CA GLN A 96 16.03 13.74 4.89
C GLN A 96 16.63 12.50 5.56
N LYS A 97 17.06 12.63 6.82
CA LYS A 97 17.58 11.49 7.62
C LYS A 97 16.52 10.38 7.69
N LEU A 98 15.27 10.73 8.00
CA LEU A 98 14.18 9.76 8.15
C LEU A 98 13.87 9.06 6.83
N LEU A 99 13.81 9.79 5.70
CA LEU A 99 13.66 9.20 4.37
C LEU A 99 14.82 8.24 4.05
N ASN A 100 16.06 8.68 4.25
CA ASN A 100 17.24 7.86 3.98
C ASN A 100 17.25 6.61 4.84
N TRP A 101 16.95 6.73 6.13
CA TRP A 101 16.85 5.59 7.05
C TRP A 101 15.80 4.59 6.57
N GLY A 102 14.61 5.06 6.16
CA GLY A 102 13.56 4.18 5.65
C GLY A 102 13.97 3.46 4.36
N PHE A 103 14.63 4.16 3.42
CA PHE A 103 15.12 3.53 2.18
C PHE A 103 16.27 2.54 2.42
N GLN A 104 17.10 2.76 3.43
CA GLN A 104 18.23 1.90 3.75
C GLN A 104 17.85 0.65 4.53
N ASN A 105 16.87 0.76 5.44
CA ASN A 105 16.58 -0.29 6.43
C ASN A 105 15.34 -1.13 6.12
N PHE A 106 14.57 -0.77 5.09
CA PHE A 106 13.38 -1.53 4.68
C PHE A 106 13.44 -1.89 3.22
N ASP A 107 12.87 -3.03 2.88
CA ASP A 107 12.61 -3.47 1.51
C ASP A 107 11.10 -3.49 1.27
N THR A 108 10.68 -3.07 0.08
CA THR A 108 9.30 -3.26 -0.38
C THR A 108 9.34 -4.32 -1.47
N ILE A 109 8.55 -5.37 -1.31
CA ILE A 109 8.49 -6.48 -2.27
C ILE A 109 7.05 -6.65 -2.76
N LYS A 110 6.92 -7.05 -4.01
CA LYS A 110 5.65 -7.45 -4.61
C LYS A 110 5.44 -8.93 -4.35
N LEU A 111 4.41 -9.25 -3.57
CA LEU A 111 4.07 -10.63 -3.24
C LEU A 111 3.20 -11.26 -4.33
N TYR A 112 2.17 -10.54 -4.79
CA TYR A 112 1.22 -11.02 -5.78
C TYR A 112 0.82 -9.90 -6.74
N SER A 113 0.54 -10.27 -7.97
CA SER A 113 -0.01 -9.33 -8.97
C SER A 113 -1.53 -9.32 -8.91
N LYS A 114 -2.11 -8.19 -9.30
CA LYS A 114 -3.55 -8.07 -9.53
C LYS A 114 -4.04 -9.20 -10.42
N GLY A 115 -5.12 -9.90 -10.00
CA GLY A 115 -5.73 -10.99 -10.76
C GLY A 115 -4.92 -12.29 -10.81
N GLN A 116 -3.76 -12.35 -10.14
CA GLN A 116 -3.00 -13.59 -10.01
C GLN A 116 -3.74 -14.56 -9.09
N ALA A 117 -4.05 -15.75 -9.59
CA ALA A 117 -4.58 -16.81 -8.76
C ALA A 117 -3.51 -17.31 -7.78
N ILE A 118 -3.81 -17.29 -6.49
CA ILE A 118 -2.95 -17.85 -5.44
C ILE A 118 -3.31 -19.30 -5.16
N GLN A 119 -4.57 -19.68 -5.42
CA GLN A 119 -5.11 -21.04 -5.31
C GLN A 119 -6.35 -21.16 -6.18
N THR A 120 -6.73 -22.42 -6.51
CA THR A 120 -7.96 -22.75 -7.27
C THR A 120 -8.73 -23.82 -6.50
N PRO A 121 -9.40 -23.47 -5.38
CA PRO A 121 -10.15 -24.41 -4.56
C PRO A 121 -11.39 -24.94 -5.25
N GLN A 122 -11.88 -26.09 -4.76
CA GLN A 122 -13.16 -26.67 -5.16
C GLN A 122 -14.32 -25.82 -4.66
N VAL A 123 -15.38 -25.75 -5.48
CA VAL A 123 -16.67 -25.11 -5.17
C VAL A 123 -17.77 -26.15 -5.31
N PHE A 124 -18.61 -26.25 -4.30
CA PHE A 124 -19.80 -27.12 -4.30
C PHE A 124 -21.03 -26.38 -4.77
N LYS A 125 -21.97 -27.09 -5.38
CA LYS A 125 -23.24 -26.56 -5.90
C LYS A 125 -23.10 -25.46 -6.96
N GLY A 126 -21.90 -25.33 -7.54
CA GLY A 126 -21.58 -24.31 -8.53
C GLY A 126 -21.71 -24.80 -9.96
N SER A 127 -21.94 -23.85 -10.88
CA SER A 127 -21.88 -24.08 -12.32
C SER A 127 -20.49 -24.47 -12.80
N GLN A 128 -19.48 -24.23 -11.96
CA GLN A 128 -18.09 -24.63 -12.14
C GLN A 128 -17.63 -25.35 -10.87
N GLY A 129 -16.80 -26.39 -11.02
CA GLY A 129 -16.29 -27.18 -9.89
C GLY A 129 -15.16 -26.53 -9.10
N THR A 130 -14.60 -25.40 -9.59
CA THR A 130 -13.48 -24.69 -8.95
C THR A 130 -13.62 -23.19 -9.16
N VAL A 131 -12.93 -22.39 -8.34
CA VAL A 131 -12.85 -20.93 -8.48
C VAL A 131 -11.41 -20.47 -8.26
N LYS A 132 -10.93 -19.57 -9.13
CA LYS A 132 -9.65 -18.88 -8.87
C LYS A 132 -9.84 -17.85 -7.78
N ILE A 133 -8.95 -17.86 -6.78
CA ILE A 133 -8.95 -16.90 -5.69
C ILE A 133 -7.65 -16.11 -5.65
N GLY A 134 -7.70 -14.85 -5.25
CA GLY A 134 -6.53 -13.96 -5.24
C GLY A 134 -6.86 -12.54 -4.80
N PHE A 135 -6.24 -11.55 -5.47
CA PHE A 135 -6.33 -10.13 -5.10
C PHE A 135 -6.76 -9.27 -6.27
N THR A 136 -7.53 -8.22 -5.98
CA THR A 136 -8.03 -7.25 -6.99
C THR A 136 -7.02 -6.14 -7.30
N SER A 137 -5.90 -6.08 -6.58
CA SER A 137 -4.80 -5.15 -6.78
C SER A 137 -3.46 -5.84 -6.53
N ASP A 138 -2.36 -5.22 -6.96
CA ASP A 138 -1.03 -5.68 -6.60
C ASP A 138 -0.85 -5.67 -5.08
N VAL A 139 -0.28 -6.73 -4.54
CA VAL A 139 0.03 -6.87 -3.11
C VAL A 139 1.50 -6.56 -2.89
N MET A 140 1.74 -5.38 -2.29
CA MET A 140 3.07 -4.94 -1.89
C MET A 140 3.19 -5.03 -0.37
N VAL A 141 4.35 -5.45 0.13
CA VAL A 141 4.65 -5.45 1.55
C VAL A 141 6.00 -4.78 1.81
N THR A 142 6.06 -3.97 2.86
CA THR A 142 7.31 -3.37 3.32
C THR A 142 7.76 -4.08 4.60
N VAL A 143 8.98 -4.56 4.59
CA VAL A 143 9.58 -5.34 5.69
C VAL A 143 10.97 -4.80 6.00
N PRO A 144 11.51 -5.01 7.20
CA PRO A 144 12.92 -4.77 7.49
C PRO A 144 13.82 -5.50 6.49
N LYS A 145 14.93 -4.86 6.14
CA LYS A 145 15.90 -5.43 5.18
C LYS A 145 16.38 -6.81 5.62
N GLY A 146 16.42 -7.74 4.68
CA GLY A 146 16.80 -9.13 4.93
C GLY A 146 15.69 -10.02 5.48
N VAL A 147 14.49 -9.49 5.77
CA VAL A 147 13.35 -10.27 6.27
C VAL A 147 12.50 -10.85 5.14
N ALA A 148 12.62 -10.32 3.92
CA ALA A 148 11.80 -10.73 2.77
C ALA A 148 11.79 -12.25 2.51
N GLY A 149 12.95 -12.91 2.62
CA GLY A 149 13.07 -14.36 2.44
C GLY A 149 12.49 -15.23 3.57
N LYS A 150 12.11 -14.61 4.70
CA LYS A 150 11.49 -15.30 5.85
C LYS A 150 9.96 -15.24 5.84
N LEU A 151 9.38 -14.48 4.91
CA LEU A 151 7.94 -14.35 4.78
C LEU A 151 7.30 -15.68 4.36
N LYS A 152 6.35 -16.15 5.15
CA LYS A 152 5.58 -17.36 4.85
C LYS A 152 4.10 -17.00 4.69
N PRO A 153 3.46 -17.32 3.55
CA PRO A 153 2.04 -17.15 3.36
C PRO A 153 1.26 -18.26 4.08
N VAL A 154 0.23 -17.91 4.82
CA VAL A 154 -0.73 -18.82 5.43
C VAL A 154 -2.13 -18.38 4.99
N LEU A 155 -2.79 -19.21 4.19
CA LEU A 155 -4.15 -18.95 3.74
C LEU A 155 -5.13 -19.59 4.74
N GLU A 156 -5.99 -18.74 5.31
CA GLU A 156 -7.12 -19.15 6.14
C GLU A 156 -8.41 -18.90 5.34
N ARG A 157 -9.22 -19.91 5.17
CA ARG A 157 -10.53 -19.81 4.53
C ARG A 157 -11.53 -20.75 5.18
N LYS A 158 -12.81 -20.47 5.01
CA LYS A 158 -13.87 -21.40 5.39
C LYS A 158 -14.05 -22.41 4.25
N ASP A 159 -13.92 -23.68 4.58
CA ASP A 159 -14.26 -24.80 3.69
C ASP A 159 -15.51 -25.50 4.19
N PRO A 160 -16.34 -26.05 3.29
CA PRO A 160 -16.25 -25.96 1.83
C PRO A 160 -16.72 -24.59 1.29
N LEU A 161 -16.21 -24.20 0.10
CA LEU A 161 -16.80 -23.10 -0.68
C LEU A 161 -18.03 -23.60 -1.39
N VAL A 162 -19.14 -22.85 -1.26
CA VAL A 162 -20.44 -23.18 -1.85
C VAL A 162 -20.93 -22.03 -2.68
N ALA A 163 -21.40 -22.33 -3.91
CA ALA A 163 -22.01 -21.34 -4.79
C ALA A 163 -23.39 -20.86 -4.26
N PRO A 164 -23.82 -19.62 -4.59
CA PRO A 164 -23.17 -18.71 -5.53
C PRO A 164 -21.99 -17.96 -4.90
N LEU A 165 -20.95 -17.73 -5.68
CA LEU A 165 -19.80 -16.91 -5.30
C LEU A 165 -19.70 -15.72 -6.27
N PRO A 166 -20.17 -14.53 -5.87
CA PRO A 166 -20.03 -13.32 -6.67
C PRO A 166 -18.57 -12.96 -6.93
N LEU A 167 -18.28 -12.35 -8.08
CA LEU A 167 -16.97 -11.76 -8.37
C LEU A 167 -16.57 -10.81 -7.24
N ASN A 168 -15.31 -10.89 -6.81
CA ASN A 168 -14.71 -10.11 -5.70
C ASN A 168 -15.33 -10.41 -4.31
N SER A 169 -16.17 -11.42 -4.16
CA SER A 169 -16.63 -11.84 -2.84
C SER A 169 -15.47 -12.38 -2.00
N ARG A 170 -15.43 -12.04 -0.71
CA ARG A 170 -14.38 -12.49 0.19
C ARG A 170 -14.53 -13.97 0.50
N VAL A 171 -13.46 -14.74 0.23
CA VAL A 171 -13.43 -16.20 0.43
C VAL A 171 -12.41 -16.64 1.49
N GLY A 172 -11.55 -15.73 1.94
CA GLY A 172 -10.55 -16.05 2.94
C GLY A 172 -9.71 -14.87 3.38
N THR A 173 -8.64 -15.16 4.10
CA THR A 173 -7.63 -14.21 4.52
C THR A 173 -6.25 -14.84 4.33
N LEU A 174 -5.36 -14.14 3.62
CA LEU A 174 -3.96 -14.49 3.55
C LEU A 174 -3.22 -13.77 4.68
N LYS A 175 -2.56 -14.53 5.55
CA LYS A 175 -1.65 -14.00 6.57
C LYS A 175 -0.22 -14.17 6.09
N MET A 176 0.56 -13.09 6.13
CA MET A 176 2.01 -13.16 5.96
C MET A 176 2.66 -13.26 7.33
N VAL A 177 3.41 -14.32 7.56
CA VAL A 177 3.98 -14.66 8.87
C VAL A 177 5.50 -14.61 8.79
N VAL A 178 6.14 -14.02 9.82
CA VAL A 178 7.59 -14.03 10.04
C VAL A 178 7.85 -14.59 11.44
N ASP A 179 8.67 -15.63 11.53
CA ASP A 179 9.04 -16.27 12.80
C ASP A 179 7.80 -16.60 13.68
N GLY A 180 6.73 -17.10 13.05
CA GLY A 180 5.47 -17.48 13.71
C GLY A 180 4.52 -16.33 14.03
N LYS A 181 4.92 -15.06 13.81
CA LYS A 181 4.09 -13.89 14.11
C LYS A 181 3.46 -13.32 12.83
N PRO A 182 2.16 -13.01 12.82
CA PRO A 182 1.51 -12.39 11.67
C PRO A 182 2.00 -10.95 11.51
N LEU A 183 2.54 -10.64 10.34
CA LEU A 183 2.98 -9.30 9.95
C LEU A 183 1.87 -8.53 9.22
N LEU A 184 1.11 -9.22 8.36
CA LEU A 184 0.11 -8.63 7.49
C LEU A 184 -1.03 -9.61 7.29
N GLN A 185 -2.26 -9.10 7.18
CA GLN A 185 -3.45 -9.87 6.85
C GLN A 185 -4.18 -9.20 5.70
N LEU A 186 -4.50 -9.98 4.67
CA LEU A 186 -5.09 -9.50 3.42
C LEU A 186 -6.34 -10.31 3.10
N PRO A 187 -7.48 -9.66 2.76
CA PRO A 187 -8.65 -10.36 2.29
C PRO A 187 -8.36 -11.01 0.93
N VAL A 188 -8.66 -12.29 0.81
CA VAL A 188 -8.62 -13.04 -0.44
C VAL A 188 -10.03 -13.12 -1.00
N VAL A 189 -10.17 -12.87 -2.30
CA VAL A 189 -11.46 -12.80 -2.98
C VAL A 189 -11.54 -13.78 -4.15
N ALA A 190 -12.75 -14.09 -4.57
CA ALA A 190 -13.02 -14.80 -5.82
C ALA A 190 -12.65 -13.90 -7.01
N LEU A 191 -11.82 -14.39 -7.93
CA LEU A 191 -11.38 -13.67 -9.13
C LEU A 191 -12.31 -13.88 -10.32
N GLU A 192 -13.30 -14.76 -10.17
CA GLU A 192 -14.32 -15.08 -11.14
C GLU A 192 -15.64 -15.35 -10.42
N GLU A 193 -16.74 -15.14 -11.10
CA GLU A 193 -18.06 -15.47 -10.58
C GLU A 193 -18.34 -16.96 -10.76
N VAL A 194 -18.95 -17.59 -9.75
CA VAL A 194 -19.49 -18.95 -9.84
C VAL A 194 -20.95 -18.92 -9.47
N SER A 195 -21.80 -19.05 -10.48
CA SER A 195 -23.26 -19.15 -10.32
C SER A 195 -23.66 -20.52 -9.76
N GLU A 196 -24.88 -20.65 -9.27
CA GLU A 196 -25.42 -21.94 -8.83
C GLU A 196 -25.52 -22.94 -9.99
N ALA A 197 -25.25 -24.22 -9.71
CA ALA A 197 -25.50 -25.31 -10.62
C ALA A 197 -27.01 -25.57 -10.83
N SER A 198 -27.34 -26.29 -11.87
CA SER A 198 -28.69 -26.82 -12.07
C SER A 198 -29.13 -27.70 -10.88
N ILE A 199 -30.44 -27.97 -10.76
CA ILE A 199 -31.04 -28.78 -9.68
C ILE A 199 -30.33 -30.14 -9.52
N PHE A 200 -30.02 -30.79 -10.64
CA PHE A 200 -29.31 -32.09 -10.63
C PHE A 200 -27.91 -32.01 -10.11
N GLY A 201 -27.12 -30.96 -10.47
CA GLY A 201 -25.77 -30.76 -9.97
C GLY A 201 -25.76 -30.47 -8.46
N ARG A 202 -26.72 -29.67 -7.97
CA ARG A 202 -26.84 -29.35 -6.54
C ARG A 202 -27.16 -30.58 -5.68
N THR A 203 -28.00 -31.48 -6.16
CA THR A 203 -28.35 -32.72 -5.45
C THR A 203 -27.16 -33.65 -5.34
N TRP A 204 -26.37 -33.80 -6.40
CA TRP A 204 -25.14 -34.60 -6.41
C TRP A 204 -24.11 -34.07 -5.44
N ASP A 205 -23.87 -32.76 -5.43
CA ASP A 205 -22.93 -32.13 -4.50
C ASP A 205 -23.40 -32.15 -3.05
N SER A 206 -24.70 -32.17 -2.78
CA SER A 206 -25.26 -32.30 -1.41
C SER A 206 -24.98 -33.66 -0.78
N MET A 207 -24.71 -34.71 -1.58
CA MET A 207 -24.31 -36.03 -1.10
C MET A 207 -22.80 -36.12 -0.85
N ARG A 208 -22.01 -35.13 -1.28
CA ARG A 208 -20.54 -35.09 -1.17
C ARG A 208 -20.01 -34.07 -0.17
N LEU A 209 -20.90 -33.22 0.40
CA LEU A 209 -20.67 -32.27 1.46
C LEU A 209 -20.81 -32.94 2.85
#